data_0d5c2d3f0c037555fc1e73c276d606fb
#
_entry.id   0d5c2d3f0c037555fc1e73c276d606fb
#
_cell.length_a   1.000
_cell.length_b   1.000
_cell.length_c   1.000
_cell.angle_alpha   90.00
_cell.angle_beta   90.00
_cell.angle_gamma   90.00
#
_symmetry.space_group_name_H-M   'P 1'
#
loop_
_entity.id
_entity.type
_entity.pdbx_description
1 polymer ?
#
loop_
_entity_poly.entity_id
_entity_poly.type
_entity_poly.pdbx_seq_one_letter_code
_entity_poly.pdbx_strand_id
1 'polypeptide(L)'
;MVSGYAEILKHSLILDRKFFLWLIKNGKKIINEKNKALLINAIFKSCKIKSTVVCKDEKERNLRMILNFGHTFAHGFEGAKNFSKKLNHGEAVLLGMIVAIDLSNKKKLLSFKEVSLIKKHYKNLKLLTNIKKFFKKNEINKIVNFMKKDKKNVSNKINLILLKKIGQTTKPEQIALKDIEIKKFLNSYYP
;
A
#
# COMPACT_ATOMS: atom_id res chain seq x y z
N MET A 1 16.30 5.12 1.12
CA MET A 1 15.95 4.77 -0.28
C MET A 1 14.68 3.93 -0.38
N VAL A 2 14.56 2.83 0.36
CA VAL A 2 13.37 1.95 0.31
C VAL A 2 12.06 2.71 0.61
N SER A 3 12.04 3.59 1.62
CA SER A 3 10.85 4.39 1.97
C SER A 3 10.38 5.31 0.83
N GLY A 4 11.31 5.99 0.15
CA GLY A 4 10.96 6.79 -1.03
C GLY A 4 10.44 5.94 -2.18
N TYR A 5 11.00 4.74 -2.37
CA TYR A 5 10.55 3.82 -3.41
C TYR A 5 9.14 3.27 -3.13
N ALA A 6 8.77 3.10 -1.87
CA ALA A 6 7.41 2.70 -1.50
C ALA A 6 6.36 3.67 -2.06
N GLU A 7 6.59 4.97 -1.93
CA GLU A 7 5.70 6.00 -2.48
C GLU A 7 5.69 6.02 -4.03
N ILE A 8 6.86 5.90 -4.66
CA ILE A 8 6.98 5.80 -6.11
C ILE A 8 6.16 4.60 -6.64
N LEU A 9 6.33 3.44 -6.02
CA LEU A 9 5.60 2.22 -6.37
C LEU A 9 4.10 2.39 -6.15
N LYS A 10 3.68 2.98 -5.02
CA LYS A 10 2.29 3.27 -4.73
C LYS A 10 1.65 4.12 -5.82
N HIS A 11 2.26 5.24 -6.19
CA HIS A 11 1.71 6.13 -7.21
C HIS A 11 1.55 5.43 -8.56
N SER A 12 2.48 4.58 -8.95
CA SER A 12 2.38 3.78 -10.17
C SER A 12 1.22 2.78 -10.12
N LEU A 13 1.05 2.09 -8.99
CA LEU A 13 -0.01 1.09 -8.80
C LEU A 13 -1.40 1.69 -8.81
N ILE A 14 -1.58 2.89 -8.26
CA ILE A 14 -2.91 3.50 -8.14
C ILE A 14 -3.38 4.23 -9.40
N LEU A 15 -2.46 4.79 -10.22
CA LEU A 15 -2.86 5.70 -11.31
C LEU A 15 -2.14 5.49 -12.65
N ASP A 16 -1.00 4.79 -12.70
CA ASP A 16 -0.20 4.72 -13.92
C ASP A 16 0.42 3.34 -14.16
N ARG A 17 -0.30 2.50 -14.92
CA ARG A 17 0.19 1.18 -15.34
C ARG A 17 1.48 1.26 -16.16
N LYS A 18 1.63 2.27 -17.04
CA LYS A 18 2.84 2.42 -17.87
C LYS A 18 4.05 2.71 -17.00
N PHE A 19 3.87 3.55 -15.98
CA PHE A 19 4.91 3.82 -15.00
C PHE A 19 5.26 2.57 -14.18
N PHE A 20 4.29 1.77 -13.75
CA PHE A 20 4.56 0.51 -13.08
C PHE A 20 5.38 -0.46 -13.95
N LEU A 21 5.02 -0.63 -15.23
CA LEU A 21 5.80 -1.46 -16.16
C LEU A 21 7.21 -0.91 -16.38
N TRP A 22 7.39 0.41 -16.39
CA TRP A 22 8.70 1.03 -16.45
C TRP A 22 9.52 0.75 -15.17
N LEU A 23 8.88 0.76 -13.98
CA LEU A 23 9.53 0.37 -12.72
C LEU A 23 9.95 -1.11 -12.71
N ILE A 24 9.18 -2.00 -13.32
CA ILE A 24 9.58 -3.41 -13.46
C ILE A 24 10.92 -3.52 -14.20
N LYS A 25 11.11 -2.76 -15.27
CA LYS A 25 12.34 -2.78 -16.09
C LYS A 25 13.52 -2.13 -15.38
N ASN A 26 13.28 -1.05 -14.63
CA ASN A 26 14.34 -0.17 -14.12
C ASN A 26 14.55 -0.26 -12.60
N GLY A 27 13.67 -0.93 -11.86
CA GLY A 27 13.68 -0.92 -10.39
C GLY A 27 14.98 -1.42 -9.77
N LYS A 28 15.61 -2.46 -10.34
CA LYS A 28 16.92 -2.94 -9.89
C LYS A 28 18.00 -1.87 -10.03
N LYS A 29 18.05 -1.21 -11.17
CA LYS A 29 19.01 -0.13 -11.42
C LYS A 29 18.81 1.05 -10.46
N ILE A 30 17.56 1.35 -10.12
CA ILE A 30 17.21 2.42 -9.17
C ILE A 30 17.64 2.06 -7.75
N ILE A 31 17.24 0.88 -7.26
CA ILE A 31 17.42 0.51 -5.83
C ILE A 31 18.82 -0.02 -5.56
N ASN A 32 19.29 -0.98 -6.37
CA ASN A 32 20.52 -1.71 -6.10
C ASN A 32 21.74 -0.98 -6.66
N GLU A 33 21.65 -0.49 -7.89
CA GLU A 33 22.75 0.17 -8.59
C GLU A 33 22.78 1.69 -8.34
N LYS A 34 21.75 2.23 -7.68
CA LYS A 34 21.61 3.66 -7.33
C LYS A 34 21.76 4.59 -8.54
N ASN A 35 21.27 4.18 -9.71
CA ASN A 35 21.33 4.98 -10.93
C ASN A 35 20.56 6.29 -10.74
N LYS A 36 21.29 7.38 -10.66
CA LYS A 36 20.76 8.73 -10.35
C LYS A 36 19.75 9.22 -11.39
N ALA A 37 20.04 9.05 -12.69
CA ALA A 37 19.15 9.51 -13.76
C ALA A 37 17.79 8.80 -13.72
N LEU A 38 17.78 7.47 -13.54
CA LEU A 38 16.56 6.69 -13.40
C LEU A 38 15.81 7.02 -12.12
N LEU A 39 16.53 7.28 -11.03
CA LEU A 39 15.93 7.69 -9.75
C LEU A 39 15.24 9.05 -9.88
N ILE A 40 15.90 10.04 -10.47
CA ILE A 40 15.33 11.38 -10.72
C ILE A 40 14.06 11.26 -11.57
N ASN A 41 14.08 10.47 -12.64
CA ASN A 41 12.92 10.25 -13.49
C ASN A 41 11.76 9.60 -12.71
N ALA A 42 12.06 8.59 -11.86
CA ALA A 42 11.06 7.95 -11.02
C ALA A 42 10.42 8.93 -10.02
N ILE A 43 11.24 9.76 -9.37
CA ILE A 43 10.77 10.81 -8.44
C ILE A 43 9.90 11.81 -9.19
N PHE A 44 10.36 12.32 -10.33
CA PHE A 44 9.61 13.29 -11.14
C PHE A 44 8.20 12.75 -11.51
N LYS A 45 8.14 11.53 -12.06
CA LYS A 45 6.84 10.89 -12.39
C LYS A 45 5.94 10.73 -11.18
N SER A 46 6.51 10.28 -10.06
CA SER A 46 5.80 10.12 -8.79
C SER A 46 5.24 11.44 -8.26
N CYS A 47 6.06 12.50 -8.25
CA CYS A 47 5.64 13.83 -7.84
C CYS A 47 4.56 14.41 -8.77
N LYS A 48 4.67 14.19 -10.09
CA LYS A 48 3.66 14.63 -11.06
C LYS A 48 2.30 13.97 -10.79
N ILE A 49 2.28 12.66 -10.51
CA ILE A 49 1.04 11.96 -10.14
C ILE A 49 0.46 12.56 -8.85
N LYS A 50 1.29 12.69 -7.80
CA LYS A 50 0.84 13.24 -6.52
C LYS A 50 0.31 14.67 -6.67
N SER A 51 1.04 15.56 -7.35
CA SER A 51 0.61 16.95 -7.55
C SER A 51 -0.71 17.02 -8.32
N THR A 52 -0.87 16.25 -9.39
CA THR A 52 -2.13 16.19 -10.16
C THR A 52 -3.32 15.79 -9.27
N VAL A 53 -3.13 14.84 -8.36
CA VAL A 53 -4.19 14.42 -7.44
C VAL A 53 -4.49 15.48 -6.39
N VAL A 54 -3.43 16.07 -5.81
CA VAL A 54 -3.57 17.12 -4.77
C VAL A 54 -4.21 18.37 -5.32
N CYS A 55 -3.79 18.84 -6.51
CA CYS A 55 -4.40 20.01 -7.16
C CYS A 55 -5.90 19.82 -7.47
N LYS A 56 -6.33 18.57 -7.74
CA LYS A 56 -7.75 18.27 -7.98
C LYS A 56 -8.58 18.13 -6.70
N ASP A 57 -7.95 17.87 -5.58
CA ASP A 57 -8.62 17.66 -4.28
C ASP A 57 -7.69 18.04 -3.14
N GLU A 58 -7.46 19.33 -2.96
CA GLU A 58 -6.58 19.89 -1.92
C GLU A 58 -7.01 19.48 -0.51
N LYS A 59 -8.31 19.46 -0.24
CA LYS A 59 -8.90 19.21 1.09
C LYS A 59 -9.12 17.74 1.42
N GLU A 60 -8.67 16.81 0.55
CA GLU A 60 -8.81 15.34 0.73
C GLU A 60 -10.25 14.90 1.03
N ARG A 61 -11.19 15.42 0.27
CA ARG A 61 -12.61 15.06 0.43
C ARG A 61 -13.03 13.88 -0.44
N ASN A 62 -12.28 13.57 -1.49
CA ASN A 62 -12.65 12.55 -2.49
C ASN A 62 -11.43 11.90 -3.14
N LEU A 63 -11.02 12.42 -4.32
CA LEU A 63 -9.99 11.83 -5.17
C LEU A 63 -8.67 11.58 -4.42
N ARG A 64 -8.23 12.53 -3.59
CA ARG A 64 -6.95 12.44 -2.88
C ARG A 64 -6.89 11.26 -1.91
N MET A 65 -8.03 10.76 -1.45
CA MET A 65 -8.09 9.57 -0.59
C MET A 65 -7.46 8.33 -1.24
N ILE A 66 -7.37 8.26 -2.60
CA ILE A 66 -6.71 7.12 -3.27
C ILE A 66 -5.22 7.01 -2.91
N LEU A 67 -4.58 8.13 -2.52
CA LEU A 67 -3.19 8.12 -2.04
C LEU A 67 -3.02 7.31 -0.75
N ASN A 68 -4.11 7.00 -0.05
CA ASN A 68 -4.13 6.15 1.15
C ASN A 68 -4.07 4.64 0.83
N PHE A 69 -3.88 4.25 -0.44
CA PHE A 69 -3.65 2.85 -0.80
C PHE A 69 -2.49 2.25 0.02
N GLY A 70 -2.77 1.18 0.77
CA GLY A 70 -1.82 0.55 1.69
C GLY A 70 -1.64 1.26 3.04
N HIS A 71 -1.91 2.57 3.13
CA HIS A 71 -1.64 3.37 4.33
C HIS A 71 -2.53 2.99 5.52
N THR A 72 -3.79 2.62 5.31
CA THR A 72 -4.68 2.20 6.40
C THR A 72 -4.11 0.98 7.15
N PHE A 73 -3.53 0.01 6.42
CA PHE A 73 -2.81 -1.11 7.04
C PHE A 73 -1.47 -0.67 7.63
N ALA A 74 -0.72 0.20 6.91
CA ALA A 74 0.57 0.69 7.36
C ALA A 74 0.48 1.38 8.73
N HIS A 75 -0.46 2.29 8.91
CA HIS A 75 -0.69 2.97 10.20
C HIS A 75 -1.07 1.99 11.32
N GLY A 76 -1.87 0.95 10.98
CA GLY A 76 -2.14 -0.15 11.91
C GLY A 76 -0.86 -0.88 12.33
N PHE A 77 0.05 -1.13 11.39
CA PHE A 77 1.33 -1.78 11.64
C PHE A 77 2.28 -0.91 12.46
N GLU A 78 2.43 0.36 12.09
CA GLU A 78 3.24 1.34 12.83
C GLU A 78 2.76 1.50 14.26
N GLY A 79 1.43 1.68 14.45
CA GLY A 79 0.81 1.78 15.76
C GLY A 79 0.99 0.52 16.60
N ALA A 80 0.84 -0.68 16.01
CA ALA A 80 1.09 -1.94 16.73
C ALA A 80 2.54 -2.10 17.18
N LYS A 81 3.50 -1.49 16.48
CA LYS A 81 4.93 -1.41 16.85
C LYS A 81 5.29 -0.15 17.66
N ASN A 82 4.28 0.58 18.14
CA ASN A 82 4.45 1.81 18.94
C ASN A 82 5.33 2.86 18.21
N PHE A 83 5.19 2.97 16.87
CA PHE A 83 5.96 3.89 16.01
C PHE A 83 7.47 3.77 16.18
N SER A 84 7.95 2.57 16.53
CA SER A 84 9.35 2.31 16.80
C SER A 84 10.16 2.11 15.51
N LYS A 85 11.48 2.25 15.60
CA LYS A 85 12.41 2.00 14.48
C LYS A 85 12.44 0.53 13.99
N LYS A 86 11.72 -0.40 14.66
CA LYS A 86 11.61 -1.82 14.25
C LYS A 86 10.87 -2.00 12.93
N LEU A 87 10.03 -1.03 12.54
CA LEU A 87 9.32 -0.99 11.27
C LEU A 87 9.20 0.48 10.87
N ASN A 88 10.00 0.91 9.90
CA ASN A 88 9.92 2.30 9.44
C ASN A 88 8.72 2.50 8.50
N HIS A 89 8.30 3.77 8.31
CA HIS A 89 7.12 4.13 7.54
C HIS A 89 7.08 3.48 6.15
N GLY A 90 8.15 3.58 5.38
CA GLY A 90 8.17 3.00 4.02
C GLY A 90 8.05 1.47 4.02
N GLU A 91 8.61 0.80 5.02
CA GLU A 91 8.44 -0.64 5.20
C GLU A 91 6.99 -0.98 5.55
N ALA A 92 6.38 -0.21 6.46
CA ALA A 92 4.96 -0.36 6.81
C ALA A 92 4.07 -0.15 5.58
N VAL A 93 4.35 0.85 4.73
CA VAL A 93 3.60 1.12 3.49
C VAL A 93 3.75 -0.04 2.50
N LEU A 94 4.97 -0.59 2.31
CA LEU A 94 5.18 -1.75 1.45
C LEU A 94 4.37 -2.96 1.91
N LEU A 95 4.42 -3.28 3.21
CA LEU A 95 3.62 -4.36 3.79
C LEU A 95 2.12 -4.09 3.68
N GLY A 96 1.70 -2.85 3.95
CA GLY A 96 0.30 -2.44 3.84
C GLY A 96 -0.25 -2.56 2.42
N MET A 97 0.57 -2.21 1.41
CA MET A 97 0.20 -2.41 0.01
C MET A 97 0.05 -3.89 -0.35
N ILE A 98 0.96 -4.76 0.09
CA ILE A 98 0.83 -6.22 -0.15
C ILE A 98 -0.46 -6.76 0.46
N VAL A 99 -0.79 -6.38 1.68
CA VAL A 99 -2.02 -6.80 2.35
C VAL A 99 -3.26 -6.27 1.60
N ALA A 100 -3.23 -5.02 1.14
CA ALA A 100 -4.30 -4.44 0.33
C ALA A 100 -4.45 -5.13 -1.04
N ILE A 101 -3.34 -5.55 -1.67
CA ILE A 101 -3.33 -6.32 -2.93
C ILE A 101 -3.95 -7.71 -2.72
N ASP A 102 -3.57 -8.42 -1.65
CA ASP A 102 -4.13 -9.73 -1.33
C ASP A 102 -5.64 -9.63 -1.02
N LEU A 103 -6.05 -8.58 -0.32
CA LEU A 103 -7.47 -8.32 -0.07
C LEU A 103 -8.23 -7.96 -1.35
N SER A 104 -7.61 -7.20 -2.26
CA SER A 104 -8.18 -6.88 -3.58
C SER A 104 -8.47 -8.15 -4.38
N ASN A 105 -7.54 -9.10 -4.36
CA ASN A 105 -7.71 -10.40 -5.01
C ASN A 105 -8.78 -11.25 -4.31
N LYS A 106 -8.75 -11.35 -2.98
CA LYS A 106 -9.76 -12.08 -2.20
C LYS A 106 -11.18 -11.57 -2.45
N LYS A 107 -11.32 -10.27 -2.67
CA LYS A 107 -12.60 -9.63 -3.05
C LYS A 107 -12.90 -9.71 -4.56
N LYS A 108 -12.11 -10.44 -5.33
CA LYS A 108 -12.25 -10.61 -6.80
C LYS A 108 -12.21 -9.29 -7.60
N LEU A 109 -11.59 -8.25 -7.03
CA LEU A 109 -11.40 -6.96 -7.69
C LEU A 109 -10.15 -6.97 -8.59
N LEU A 110 -9.05 -7.55 -8.10
CA LEU A 110 -7.76 -7.62 -8.78
C LEU A 110 -7.50 -9.05 -9.26
N SER A 111 -7.15 -9.22 -10.53
CA SER A 111 -6.87 -10.54 -11.09
C SER A 111 -5.60 -11.17 -10.51
N PHE A 112 -5.58 -12.50 -10.43
CA PHE A 112 -4.38 -13.24 -9.98
C PHE A 112 -3.13 -12.94 -10.82
N LYS A 113 -3.31 -12.72 -12.13
CA LYS A 113 -2.22 -12.33 -13.05
C LYS A 113 -1.55 -11.02 -12.61
N GLU A 114 -2.33 -10.01 -12.23
CA GLU A 114 -1.79 -8.73 -11.77
C GLU A 114 -1.18 -8.83 -10.37
N VAL A 115 -1.79 -9.59 -9.46
CA VAL A 115 -1.20 -9.91 -8.15
C VAL A 115 0.18 -10.55 -8.33
N SER A 116 0.27 -11.56 -9.19
CA SER A 116 1.53 -12.27 -9.46
C SER A 116 2.59 -11.33 -10.03
N LEU A 117 2.20 -10.43 -10.95
CA LEU A 117 3.10 -9.44 -11.54
C LEU A 117 3.66 -8.48 -10.48
N ILE A 118 2.81 -7.98 -9.59
CA ILE A 118 3.23 -7.09 -8.49
C ILE A 118 4.14 -7.85 -7.51
N LYS A 119 3.74 -9.04 -7.07
CA LYS A 119 4.55 -9.84 -6.13
C LYS A 119 5.91 -10.23 -6.71
N LYS A 120 5.97 -10.53 -8.01
CA LYS A 120 7.24 -10.78 -8.73
C LYS A 120 8.16 -9.55 -8.67
N HIS A 121 7.60 -8.34 -8.85
CA HIS A 121 8.37 -7.10 -8.73
C HIS A 121 8.93 -6.91 -7.31
N TYR A 122 8.10 -7.12 -6.28
CA TYR A 122 8.56 -7.10 -4.90
C TYR A 122 9.70 -8.09 -4.63
N LYS A 123 9.55 -9.34 -5.09
CA LYS A 123 10.56 -10.39 -4.95
C LYS A 123 11.88 -10.00 -5.63
N ASN A 124 11.81 -9.50 -6.86
CA ASN A 124 12.98 -9.10 -7.64
C ASN A 124 13.80 -7.98 -6.99
N LEU A 125 13.14 -7.11 -6.23
CA LEU A 125 13.76 -5.99 -5.50
C LEU A 125 14.01 -6.30 -4.03
N LYS A 126 13.72 -7.53 -3.57
CA LYS A 126 13.83 -7.94 -2.16
C LYS A 126 13.04 -7.04 -1.20
N LEU A 127 11.92 -6.48 -1.67
CA LEU A 127 11.02 -5.67 -0.84
C LEU A 127 10.24 -6.55 0.15
N LEU A 128 9.80 -5.97 1.24
CA LEU A 128 9.05 -6.68 2.28
C LEU A 128 7.67 -7.14 1.79
N THR A 129 7.36 -8.41 2.02
CA THR A 129 6.09 -9.03 1.60
C THR A 129 5.42 -9.84 2.70
N ASN A 130 6.11 -10.12 3.81
CA ASN A 130 5.65 -11.06 4.82
C ASN A 130 5.42 -10.37 6.16
N ILE A 131 4.15 -10.18 6.53
CA ILE A 131 3.76 -9.57 7.80
C ILE A 131 4.15 -10.42 9.01
N LYS A 132 4.25 -11.75 8.85
CA LYS A 132 4.63 -12.67 9.95
C LYS A 132 6.05 -12.45 10.46
N LYS A 133 6.93 -11.80 9.67
CA LYS A 133 8.27 -11.42 10.13
C LYS A 133 8.24 -10.33 11.21
N PHE A 134 7.16 -9.55 11.25
CA PHE A 134 7.04 -8.39 12.15
C PHE A 134 5.98 -8.59 13.23
N PHE A 135 4.93 -9.39 12.95
CA PHE A 135 3.77 -9.52 13.81
C PHE A 135 3.46 -10.98 14.12
N LYS A 136 3.07 -11.25 15.36
CA LYS A 136 2.49 -12.51 15.81
C LYS A 136 0.96 -12.45 15.67
N LYS A 137 0.31 -13.61 15.67
CA LYS A 137 -1.17 -13.73 15.56
C LYS A 137 -1.90 -12.92 16.65
N ASN A 138 -1.40 -12.92 17.86
CA ASN A 138 -1.99 -12.18 18.98
C ASN A 138 -1.89 -10.64 18.86
N GLU A 139 -1.03 -10.11 17.96
CA GLU A 139 -0.92 -8.67 17.72
C GLU A 139 -1.98 -8.15 16.74
N ILE A 140 -2.76 -9.02 16.07
CA ILE A 140 -3.76 -8.61 15.07
C ILE A 140 -4.84 -7.70 15.68
N ASN A 141 -5.28 -7.97 16.90
CA ASN A 141 -6.23 -7.10 17.59
C ASN A 141 -5.68 -5.69 17.78
N LYS A 142 -4.39 -5.57 18.13
CA LYS A 142 -3.71 -4.29 18.29
C LYS A 142 -3.64 -3.55 16.95
N ILE A 143 -3.27 -4.22 15.86
CA ILE A 143 -3.22 -3.65 14.50
C ILE A 143 -4.59 -3.06 14.13
N VAL A 144 -5.65 -3.83 14.25
CA VAL A 144 -7.00 -3.37 13.86
C VAL A 144 -7.50 -2.23 14.73
N ASN A 145 -7.16 -2.23 16.03
CA ASN A 145 -7.50 -1.13 16.92
C ASN A 145 -6.82 0.20 16.50
N PHE A 146 -5.56 0.15 16.04
CA PHE A 146 -4.90 1.34 15.50
C PHE A 146 -5.51 1.78 14.16
N MET A 147 -5.87 0.83 13.27
CA MET A 147 -6.57 1.16 12.01
C MET A 147 -7.89 1.89 12.26
N LYS A 148 -8.61 1.58 13.35
CA LYS A 148 -9.86 2.29 13.72
C LYS A 148 -9.60 3.72 14.16
N LYS A 149 -8.53 3.96 14.93
CA LYS A 149 -8.20 5.29 15.48
C LYS A 149 -7.71 6.26 14.40
N ASP A 150 -7.10 5.77 13.34
CA ASP A 150 -6.47 6.58 12.29
C ASP A 150 -7.48 7.31 11.38
N LYS A 151 -8.75 6.96 11.41
CA LYS A 151 -9.79 7.65 10.64
C LYS A 151 -10.90 8.09 11.55
N LYS A 152 -11.33 9.35 11.37
CA LYS A 152 -12.54 9.95 11.95
C LYS A 152 -13.78 9.17 11.48
N ASN A 153 -13.89 7.91 11.89
CA ASN A 153 -14.99 7.04 11.51
C ASN A 153 -16.18 7.31 12.43
N VAL A 154 -17.21 7.94 11.90
CA VAL A 154 -18.54 8.03 12.50
C VAL A 154 -19.21 6.64 12.48
N SER A 155 -18.70 5.67 11.72
CA SER A 155 -19.20 4.29 11.62
C SER A 155 -18.15 3.29 12.11
N ASN A 156 -18.59 2.16 12.71
CA ASN A 156 -17.72 1.05 13.11
C ASN A 156 -17.06 0.30 11.94
N LYS A 157 -16.84 0.99 10.80
CA LYS A 157 -16.24 0.43 9.59
C LYS A 157 -14.96 1.17 9.23
N ILE A 158 -13.99 0.44 8.71
CA ILE A 158 -12.72 0.97 8.25
C ILE A 158 -12.76 1.05 6.72
N ASN A 159 -12.59 2.27 6.21
CA ASN A 159 -12.53 2.51 4.77
C ASN A 159 -11.16 2.11 4.21
N LEU A 160 -11.17 1.37 3.11
CA LEU A 160 -9.98 0.87 2.45
C LEU A 160 -9.97 1.28 0.98
N ILE A 161 -8.81 1.71 0.51
CA ILE A 161 -8.55 1.84 -0.92
C ILE A 161 -7.94 0.54 -1.40
N LEU A 162 -8.57 -0.11 -2.39
CA LEU A 162 -8.12 -1.36 -3.00
C LEU A 162 -7.85 -1.16 -4.50
N LEU A 163 -7.13 -2.09 -5.13
CA LEU A 163 -6.90 -2.08 -6.58
C LEU A 163 -8.02 -2.84 -7.31
N LYS A 164 -8.50 -2.27 -8.42
CA LYS A 164 -9.30 -2.96 -9.45
C LYS A 164 -8.42 -3.54 -10.55
N LYS A 165 -7.38 -2.82 -10.91
CA LYS A 165 -6.27 -3.24 -11.79
C LYS A 165 -5.06 -2.36 -11.50
N ILE A 166 -3.90 -2.72 -11.99
CA ILE A 166 -2.71 -1.86 -11.92
C ILE A 166 -3.01 -0.55 -12.66
N GLY A 167 -2.86 0.57 -11.96
CA GLY A 167 -3.19 1.91 -12.45
C GLY A 167 -4.64 2.34 -12.18
N GLN A 168 -5.42 1.55 -11.43
CA GLN A 168 -6.79 1.91 -11.05
C GLN A 168 -7.19 1.35 -9.69
N THR A 169 -7.68 2.23 -8.82
CA THR A 169 -8.22 1.89 -7.49
C THR A 169 -9.74 1.77 -7.49
N THR A 170 -10.29 1.29 -6.38
CA THR A 170 -11.69 1.54 -6.00
C THR A 170 -11.91 3.03 -5.77
N LYS A 171 -13.16 3.47 -5.85
CA LYS A 171 -13.52 4.82 -5.42
C LYS A 171 -13.33 4.93 -3.90
N PRO A 172 -13.03 6.13 -3.38
CA PRO A 172 -13.08 6.38 -1.93
C PRO A 172 -14.40 5.89 -1.34
N GLU A 173 -14.34 5.37 -0.11
CA GLU A 173 -15.48 4.86 0.65
C GLU A 173 -16.26 3.68 0.03
N GLN A 174 -15.88 3.23 -1.18
CA GLN A 174 -16.50 2.07 -1.84
C GLN A 174 -16.30 0.78 -1.04
N ILE A 175 -15.19 0.65 -0.34
CA ILE A 175 -14.86 -0.55 0.46
C ILE A 175 -14.74 -0.15 1.92
N ALA A 176 -15.78 -0.43 2.68
CA ALA A 176 -15.85 -0.22 4.12
C ALA A 176 -16.06 -1.57 4.81
N LEU A 177 -15.11 -2.03 5.63
CA LEU A 177 -15.14 -3.31 6.31
C LEU A 177 -15.28 -3.14 7.82
N LYS A 178 -16.03 -4.03 8.45
CA LYS A 178 -16.07 -4.16 9.91
C LYS A 178 -14.71 -4.68 10.40
N ASP A 179 -14.34 -4.32 11.62
CA ASP A 179 -13.12 -4.79 12.27
C ASP A 179 -13.00 -6.32 12.30
N ILE A 180 -14.12 -7.02 12.52
CA ILE A 180 -14.15 -8.49 12.52
C ILE A 180 -13.75 -9.08 11.16
N GLU A 181 -14.14 -8.45 10.05
CA GLU A 181 -13.78 -8.88 8.70
C GLU A 181 -12.27 -8.71 8.43
N ILE A 182 -11.72 -7.59 8.89
CA ILE A 182 -10.27 -7.30 8.76
C ILE A 182 -9.47 -8.26 9.63
N LYS A 183 -9.90 -8.49 10.88
CA LYS A 183 -9.28 -9.49 11.78
C LYS A 183 -9.29 -10.87 11.16
N LYS A 184 -10.44 -11.32 10.62
CA LYS A 184 -10.54 -12.61 9.93
C LYS A 184 -9.61 -12.71 8.74
N PHE A 185 -9.48 -11.61 7.97
CA PHE A 185 -8.57 -11.56 6.83
C PHE A 185 -7.10 -11.62 7.29
N LEU A 186 -6.69 -10.81 8.26
CA LEU A 186 -5.32 -10.81 8.76
C LEU A 186 -4.95 -12.15 9.44
N ASN A 187 -5.90 -12.77 10.16
CA ASN A 187 -5.71 -14.11 10.73
C ASN A 187 -5.45 -15.18 9.68
N SER A 188 -5.96 -15.03 8.44
CA SER A 188 -5.70 -16.00 7.37
C SER A 188 -4.25 -16.10 6.92
N TYR A 189 -3.39 -15.15 7.32
CA TYR A 189 -1.93 -15.28 7.15
C TYR A 189 -1.30 -16.26 8.14
N TYR A 190 -2.00 -16.62 9.23
CA TYR A 190 -1.48 -17.49 10.30
C TYR A 190 -2.36 -18.75 10.36
N PRO A 191 -1.84 -19.87 9.89
CA PRO A 191 -2.51 -21.16 9.98
C PRO A 191 -2.75 -21.59 11.42
#